data_39dc02bcb029b19084cf2a973463ce82
#
_entry.id   39dc02bcb029b19084cf2a973463ce82
#
_cell.length_a   1.000
_cell.length_b   1.000
_cell.length_c   1.000
_cell.angle_alpha   90.00
_cell.angle_beta   90.00
_cell.angle_gamma   90.00
#
_symmetry.space_group_name_H-M   'P 1'
#
loop_
_entity.id
_entity.type
_entity.pdbx_description
1 polymer ?
#
loop_
_entity_poly.entity_id
_entity_poly.type
_entity_poly.pdbx_seq_one_letter_code
_entity_poly.pdbx_strand_id
1 'polypeptide(L)'
;LSIILIGILVADLWVINNEFLSLKSSKSMGNQFIQTQDVKFINNDKSKFRVFPADEISSNKFGYWNIESIGGYRAVKLRNYQDLMDIGGFRRPEILNMLNVKYLITRKKVKNTSFKQVSGINNLYENLDVLPRAWFVSKIKNVNDQETSLSKVMDISFRPKDTAVIVNYDGPEIGTSSDGNIKIISYSPNLISLQAET
;
A
#
# COMPACT_ATOMS: atom_id res chain seq x y z
N LEU A 1 -53.77 20.33 9.05
CA LEU A 1 -53.04 20.01 7.83
C LEU A 1 -51.56 19.75 8.13
N SER A 2 -50.89 20.63 8.86
CA SER A 2 -49.42 20.51 9.17
C SER A 2 -49.05 19.25 9.91
N ILE A 3 -49.85 18.78 10.89
CA ILE A 3 -49.60 17.55 11.67
C ILE A 3 -49.66 16.32 10.74
N ILE A 4 -50.62 16.29 9.82
CA ILE A 4 -50.75 15.19 8.85
C ILE A 4 -49.54 15.13 7.91
N LEU A 5 -49.06 16.27 7.41
CA LEU A 5 -47.88 16.36 6.55
C LEU A 5 -46.64 15.88 7.31
N ILE A 6 -46.45 16.29 8.59
CA ILE A 6 -45.36 15.84 9.42
C ILE A 6 -45.42 14.31 9.63
N GLY A 7 -46.61 13.78 9.90
CA GLY A 7 -46.81 12.33 10.07
C GLY A 7 -46.42 11.53 8.82
N ILE A 8 -46.81 11.99 7.63
CA ILE A 8 -46.44 11.36 6.35
C ILE A 8 -44.91 11.42 6.14
N LEU A 9 -44.31 12.56 6.39
CA LEU A 9 -42.86 12.75 6.22
C LEU A 9 -42.05 11.89 7.17
N VAL A 10 -42.47 11.77 8.44
CA VAL A 10 -41.84 10.88 9.42
C VAL A 10 -41.99 9.41 9.01
N ALA A 11 -43.18 9.00 8.52
CA ALA A 11 -43.40 7.64 8.06
C ALA A 11 -42.52 7.28 6.85
N ASP A 12 -42.42 8.18 5.87
CA ASP A 12 -41.56 7.99 4.70
C ASP A 12 -40.09 7.87 5.06
N LEU A 13 -39.58 8.79 5.89
CA LEU A 13 -38.22 8.75 6.38
C LEU A 13 -37.95 7.51 7.23
N TRP A 14 -38.92 7.05 8.02
CA TRP A 14 -38.78 5.87 8.86
C TRP A 14 -38.62 4.60 8.02
N VAL A 15 -39.44 4.43 6.98
CA VAL A 15 -39.36 3.27 6.09
C VAL A 15 -37.99 3.21 5.42
N ILE A 16 -37.53 4.32 4.85
CA ILE A 16 -36.24 4.40 4.17
C ILE A 16 -35.08 4.14 5.16
N ASN A 17 -35.08 4.84 6.29
CA ASN A 17 -34.00 4.69 7.28
C ASN A 17 -33.92 3.28 7.87
N ASN A 18 -35.05 2.59 8.05
CA ASN A 18 -35.07 1.25 8.62
C ASN A 18 -34.40 0.21 7.71
N GLU A 19 -34.40 0.40 6.40
CA GLU A 19 -33.64 -0.44 5.46
C GLU A 19 -32.12 -0.27 5.62
N PHE A 20 -31.66 0.93 5.98
CA PHE A 20 -30.23 1.21 6.19
C PHE A 20 -29.75 0.91 7.61
N LEU A 21 -30.65 0.84 8.59
CA LEU A 21 -30.33 0.54 9.98
C LEU A 21 -30.21 -0.97 10.22
N SER A 22 -29.12 -1.57 9.73
CA SER A 22 -28.79 -2.95 10.12
C SER A 22 -28.04 -2.97 11.45
N LEU A 23 -28.74 -3.15 12.55
CA LEU A 23 -28.12 -3.29 13.87
C LEU A 23 -27.31 -4.59 13.92
N LYS A 24 -25.99 -4.47 14.06
CA LYS A 24 -25.11 -5.61 14.31
C LYS A 24 -24.80 -5.72 15.79
N SER A 25 -24.76 -6.94 16.32
CA SER A 25 -24.38 -7.14 17.71
C SER A 25 -22.93 -6.70 17.95
N SER A 26 -22.63 -6.15 19.12
CA SER A 26 -21.27 -5.77 19.53
C SER A 26 -20.28 -6.94 19.40
N LYS A 27 -20.73 -8.17 19.66
CA LYS A 27 -19.94 -9.40 19.49
C LYS A 27 -19.57 -9.66 18.02
N SER A 28 -20.46 -9.36 17.07
CA SER A 28 -20.18 -9.52 15.64
C SER A 28 -19.19 -8.48 15.12
N MET A 29 -19.19 -7.28 15.69
CA MET A 29 -18.18 -6.25 15.39
C MET A 29 -16.80 -6.65 15.89
N GLY A 30 -16.70 -7.15 17.13
CA GLY A 30 -15.43 -7.63 17.69
C GLY A 30 -14.79 -8.74 16.87
N ASN A 31 -15.61 -9.64 16.32
CA ASN A 31 -15.11 -10.76 15.49
C ASN A 31 -14.45 -10.33 14.19
N GLN A 32 -14.75 -9.13 13.67
CA GLN A 32 -14.13 -8.61 12.43
C GLN A 32 -12.65 -8.23 12.63
N PHE A 33 -12.24 -8.00 13.88
CA PHE A 33 -10.89 -7.55 14.24
C PHE A 33 -10.10 -8.60 15.02
N ILE A 34 -10.52 -9.86 14.99
CA ILE A 34 -9.72 -10.95 15.55
C ILE A 34 -8.44 -11.09 14.72
N GLN A 35 -7.29 -11.04 15.40
CA GLN A 35 -6.01 -11.27 14.75
C GLN A 35 -5.88 -12.70 14.24
N THR A 36 -5.84 -12.83 12.93
CA THR A 36 -5.52 -14.08 12.24
C THR A 36 -4.03 -14.43 12.39
N GLN A 37 -3.62 -15.64 12.03
CA GLN A 37 -2.23 -16.09 12.18
C GLN A 37 -1.25 -15.23 11.38
N ASP A 38 -1.62 -14.83 10.16
CA ASP A 38 -0.86 -13.92 9.31
C ASP A 38 -0.68 -12.55 9.96
N VAL A 39 -1.75 -11.94 10.52
CA VAL A 39 -1.68 -10.67 11.23
C VAL A 39 -0.78 -10.75 12.47
N LYS A 40 -0.88 -11.85 13.24
CA LYS A 40 -0.01 -12.06 14.41
C LYS A 40 1.45 -12.17 14.00
N PHE A 41 1.75 -12.90 12.91
CA PHE A 41 3.10 -13.03 12.38
C PHE A 41 3.67 -11.69 11.95
N ILE A 42 2.89 -10.92 11.16
CA ILE A 42 3.28 -9.61 10.67
C ILE A 42 3.53 -8.62 11.81
N ASN A 43 2.71 -8.61 12.86
CA ASN A 43 2.86 -7.71 14.01
C ASN A 43 4.10 -8.00 14.86
N ASN A 44 4.66 -9.21 14.78
CA ASN A 44 5.91 -9.55 15.45
C ASN A 44 7.14 -8.97 14.76
N ASP A 45 7.04 -8.66 13.48
CA ASP A 45 8.10 -8.01 12.72
C ASP A 45 8.13 -6.50 13.03
N LYS A 46 9.23 -6.03 13.62
CA LYS A 46 9.42 -4.62 14.04
C LYS A 46 10.11 -3.77 12.97
N SER A 47 10.43 -4.33 11.81
CA SER A 47 10.98 -3.55 10.70
C SER A 47 9.92 -2.62 10.09
N LYS A 48 10.36 -1.64 9.29
CA LYS A 48 9.45 -0.74 8.56
C LYS A 48 9.15 -1.31 7.19
N PHE A 49 7.91 -1.71 6.96
CA PHE A 49 7.45 -2.30 5.70
C PHE A 49 5.98 -1.98 5.43
N ARG A 50 5.51 -2.38 4.26
CA ARG A 50 4.10 -2.42 3.90
C ARG A 50 3.67 -3.84 3.57
N VAL A 51 2.36 -4.09 3.68
CA VAL A 51 1.73 -5.32 3.21
C VAL A 51 0.94 -5.07 1.93
N PHE A 52 0.80 -6.12 1.12
CA PHE A 52 -0.09 -6.13 -0.04
C PHE A 52 -1.17 -7.21 0.14
N PRO A 53 -2.39 -6.86 0.58
CA PRO A 53 -3.53 -7.77 0.65
C PRO A 53 -4.17 -7.92 -0.73
N ALA A 54 -3.63 -8.79 -1.59
CA ALA A 54 -4.01 -8.86 -3.00
C ALA A 54 -5.46 -9.28 -3.23
N ASP A 55 -6.05 -10.08 -2.34
CA ASP A 55 -7.44 -10.54 -2.47
C ASP A 55 -8.46 -9.51 -1.92
N GLU A 56 -8.01 -8.50 -1.18
CA GLU A 56 -8.85 -7.49 -0.54
C GLU A 56 -8.17 -6.11 -0.49
N ILE A 57 -7.63 -5.70 -1.63
CA ILE A 57 -6.82 -4.48 -1.76
C ILE A 57 -7.53 -3.21 -1.27
N SER A 58 -8.85 -3.16 -1.32
CA SER A 58 -9.65 -2.02 -0.85
C SER A 58 -9.95 -2.05 0.65
N SER A 59 -9.53 -3.09 1.38
CA SER A 59 -9.82 -3.22 2.81
C SER A 59 -8.92 -2.31 3.65
N ASN A 60 -9.51 -1.59 4.60
CA ASN A 60 -8.78 -0.76 5.58
C ASN A 60 -8.48 -1.50 6.89
N LYS A 61 -8.77 -2.80 6.98
CA LYS A 61 -8.66 -3.58 8.24
C LYS A 61 -7.24 -3.57 8.83
N PHE A 62 -6.21 -3.53 7.98
CA PHE A 62 -4.81 -3.55 8.43
C PHE A 62 -4.44 -2.33 9.27
N GLY A 63 -5.08 -1.18 9.01
CA GLY A 63 -4.92 0.03 9.82
C GLY A 63 -5.35 -0.15 11.28
N TYR A 64 -6.31 -1.04 11.55
CA TYR A 64 -6.73 -1.36 12.92
C TYR A 64 -5.59 -1.95 13.77
N TRP A 65 -4.69 -2.68 13.15
CA TRP A 65 -3.51 -3.28 13.80
C TRP A 65 -2.22 -2.48 13.59
N ASN A 66 -2.32 -1.22 13.13
CA ASN A 66 -1.17 -0.38 12.79
C ASN A 66 -0.22 -0.99 11.74
N ILE A 67 -0.74 -1.86 10.88
CA ILE A 67 0.01 -2.43 9.75
C ILE A 67 -0.18 -1.54 8.54
N GLU A 68 0.93 -1.02 8.00
CA GLU A 68 0.90 -0.22 6.78
C GLU A 68 0.59 -1.10 5.56
N SER A 69 -0.37 -0.67 4.74
CA SER A 69 -0.80 -1.38 3.53
C SER A 69 -0.64 -0.49 2.30
N ILE A 70 -0.26 -1.09 1.16
CA ILE A 70 -0.33 -0.41 -0.14
C ILE A 70 -1.76 -0.33 -0.68
N GLY A 71 -2.70 -1.08 -0.10
CA GLY A 71 -4.13 -1.02 -0.39
C GLY A 71 -4.89 -0.10 0.56
N GLY A 72 -6.21 -0.20 0.49
CA GLY A 72 -7.15 0.54 1.32
C GLY A 72 -8.06 1.43 0.50
N TYR A 73 -9.27 1.66 1.03
CA TYR A 73 -10.21 2.60 0.44
C TYR A 73 -9.95 4.01 0.98
N ARG A 74 -9.69 4.96 0.09
CA ARG A 74 -9.51 6.38 0.40
C ARG A 74 -10.23 7.21 -0.67
N ALA A 75 -10.95 8.23 -0.24
CA ALA A 75 -11.65 9.15 -1.14
C ALA A 75 -10.68 9.98 -2.01
N VAL A 76 -9.52 10.32 -1.45
CA VAL A 76 -8.48 11.09 -2.16
C VAL A 76 -7.19 10.25 -2.21
N LYS A 77 -6.70 10.02 -3.42
CA LYS A 77 -5.44 9.31 -3.69
C LYS A 77 -4.50 10.19 -4.50
N LEU A 78 -3.20 9.99 -4.33
CA LEU A 78 -2.20 10.59 -5.23
C LEU A 78 -2.42 10.05 -6.65
N ARG A 79 -2.49 10.94 -7.64
CA ARG A 79 -2.76 10.59 -9.04
C ARG A 79 -1.78 9.53 -9.56
N ASN A 80 -0.51 9.77 -9.39
CA ASN A 80 0.56 8.85 -9.84
C ASN A 80 0.42 7.45 -9.25
N TYR A 81 -0.02 7.37 -8.00
CA TYR A 81 -0.25 6.10 -7.33
C TYR A 81 -1.47 5.37 -7.87
N GLN A 82 -2.55 6.12 -8.17
CA GLN A 82 -3.76 5.56 -8.75
C GLN A 82 -3.48 5.08 -10.19
N ASP A 83 -2.81 5.90 -11.01
CA ASP A 83 -2.45 5.53 -12.37
C ASP A 83 -1.59 4.25 -12.41
N LEU A 84 -0.60 4.11 -11.50
CA LEU A 84 0.20 2.91 -11.36
C LEU A 84 -0.64 1.67 -10.98
N MET A 85 -1.63 1.84 -10.13
CA MET A 85 -2.54 0.76 -9.72
C MET A 85 -3.45 0.34 -10.87
N ASP A 86 -4.02 1.31 -11.62
CA ASP A 86 -4.99 1.09 -12.70
C ASP A 86 -4.38 0.33 -13.88
N ILE A 87 -3.12 0.57 -14.20
CA ILE A 87 -2.40 -0.18 -15.24
C ILE A 87 -1.86 -1.54 -14.75
N GLY A 88 -2.21 -1.95 -13.54
CA GLY A 88 -1.84 -3.23 -12.99
C GLY A 88 -0.39 -3.31 -12.47
N GLY A 89 0.22 -2.19 -12.11
CA GLY A 89 1.59 -2.12 -11.60
C GLY A 89 1.83 -3.05 -10.40
N PHE A 90 0.84 -3.24 -9.54
CA PHE A 90 0.97 -4.13 -8.38
C PHE A 90 1.04 -5.64 -8.73
N ARG A 91 0.93 -6.02 -10.00
CA ARG A 91 1.23 -7.38 -10.46
C ARG A 91 2.72 -7.61 -10.71
N ARG A 92 3.51 -6.54 -10.70
CA ARG A 92 4.95 -6.60 -10.94
C ARG A 92 5.72 -6.63 -9.64
N PRO A 93 6.58 -7.64 -9.41
CA PRO A 93 7.40 -7.74 -8.20
C PRO A 93 8.29 -6.51 -7.99
N GLU A 94 8.89 -5.96 -9.04
CA GLU A 94 9.76 -4.79 -8.96
C GLU A 94 9.04 -3.57 -8.39
N ILE A 95 7.75 -3.40 -8.72
CA ILE A 95 6.92 -2.34 -8.18
C ILE A 95 6.61 -2.60 -6.71
N LEU A 96 6.30 -3.84 -6.33
CA LEU A 96 6.10 -4.20 -4.93
C LEU A 96 7.37 -4.00 -4.10
N ASN A 97 8.54 -4.31 -4.68
CA ASN A 97 9.84 -4.05 -4.05
C ASN A 97 10.02 -2.55 -3.78
N MET A 98 9.80 -1.71 -4.80
CA MET A 98 9.89 -0.24 -4.72
C MET A 98 8.90 0.34 -3.71
N LEU A 99 7.71 -0.22 -3.59
CA LEU A 99 6.70 0.20 -2.61
C LEU A 99 6.98 -0.32 -1.20
N ASN A 100 8.12 -0.97 -0.97
CA ASN A 100 8.52 -1.56 0.29
C ASN A 100 7.52 -2.61 0.81
N VAL A 101 6.96 -3.41 -0.12
CA VAL A 101 6.05 -4.51 0.23
C VAL A 101 6.87 -5.71 0.68
N LYS A 102 6.91 -5.97 1.97
CA LYS A 102 7.59 -7.13 2.56
C LYS A 102 6.70 -8.37 2.60
N TYR A 103 5.40 -8.19 2.81
CA TYR A 103 4.46 -9.30 2.89
C TYR A 103 3.33 -9.17 1.87
N LEU A 104 3.15 -10.23 1.09
CA LEU A 104 2.02 -10.44 0.19
C LEU A 104 1.02 -11.38 0.87
N ILE A 105 -0.23 -10.96 0.98
CA ILE A 105 -1.32 -11.74 1.59
C ILE A 105 -2.28 -12.14 0.48
N THR A 106 -2.36 -13.43 0.17
CA THR A 106 -3.25 -13.96 -0.86
C THR A 106 -3.51 -15.46 -0.65
N ARG A 107 -4.72 -15.90 -0.98
CA ARG A 107 -5.08 -17.33 -1.01
C ARG A 107 -4.60 -18.03 -2.28
N LYS A 108 -4.20 -17.25 -3.30
CA LYS A 108 -3.70 -17.82 -4.57
C LYS A 108 -2.27 -18.27 -4.39
N LYS A 109 -1.92 -19.39 -5.03
CA LYS A 109 -0.54 -19.88 -5.04
C LYS A 109 0.35 -18.91 -5.83
N VAL A 110 1.38 -18.39 -5.19
CA VAL A 110 2.38 -17.50 -5.82
C VAL A 110 3.47 -18.39 -6.43
N LYS A 111 3.73 -18.19 -7.74
CA LYS A 111 4.75 -18.96 -8.48
C LYS A 111 6.09 -18.20 -8.61
N ASN A 112 6.11 -16.92 -8.27
CA ASN A 112 7.30 -16.09 -8.38
C ASN A 112 8.29 -16.43 -7.26
N THR A 113 9.56 -16.69 -7.61
CA THR A 113 10.62 -17.11 -6.69
C THR A 113 11.07 -16.01 -5.72
N SER A 114 10.79 -14.74 -6.03
CA SER A 114 11.04 -13.62 -5.11
C SER A 114 10.12 -13.66 -3.87
N PHE A 115 9.05 -14.44 -3.91
CA PHE A 115 8.10 -14.59 -2.80
C PHE A 115 8.18 -15.99 -2.21
N LYS A 116 8.55 -16.06 -0.94
CA LYS A 116 8.62 -17.31 -0.19
C LYS A 116 7.43 -17.45 0.74
N GLN A 117 6.70 -18.55 0.65
CA GLN A 117 5.60 -18.82 1.58
C GLN A 117 6.12 -18.93 3.01
N VAL A 118 5.47 -18.24 3.94
CA VAL A 118 5.79 -18.32 5.36
C VAL A 118 5.36 -19.68 5.91
N SER A 119 6.27 -20.36 6.59
CA SER A 119 6.02 -21.70 7.13
C SER A 119 4.82 -21.69 8.08
N GLY A 120 3.88 -22.60 7.86
CA GLY A 120 2.67 -22.75 8.70
C GLY A 120 1.57 -21.73 8.42
N ILE A 121 1.73 -20.79 7.46
CA ILE A 121 0.71 -19.80 7.10
C ILE A 121 0.47 -19.83 5.58
N ASN A 122 -0.66 -20.42 5.17
CA ASN A 122 -0.92 -20.72 3.76
C ASN A 122 -1.17 -19.50 2.86
N ASN A 123 -1.59 -18.37 3.43
CA ASN A 123 -1.96 -17.16 2.71
C ASN A 123 -0.93 -16.04 2.83
N LEU A 124 0.24 -16.28 3.42
CA LEU A 124 1.28 -15.29 3.65
C LEU A 124 2.57 -15.64 2.93
N TYR A 125 3.08 -14.68 2.16
CA TYR A 125 4.34 -14.80 1.43
C TYR A 125 5.26 -13.63 1.80
N GLU A 126 6.52 -13.92 2.10
CA GLU A 126 7.56 -12.93 2.32
C GLU A 126 8.27 -12.60 1.00
N ASN A 127 8.41 -11.33 0.72
CA ASN A 127 9.16 -10.80 -0.42
C ASN A 127 10.64 -10.71 -0.05
N LEU A 128 11.47 -11.49 -0.73
CA LEU A 128 12.91 -11.57 -0.47
C LEU A 128 13.69 -10.40 -1.08
N ASP A 129 13.10 -9.70 -2.06
CA ASP A 129 13.73 -8.62 -2.82
C ASP A 129 13.18 -7.23 -2.43
N VAL A 130 12.54 -7.13 -1.26
CA VAL A 130 11.94 -5.87 -0.78
C VAL A 130 13.00 -4.78 -0.63
N LEU A 131 12.73 -3.60 -1.21
CA LEU A 131 13.60 -2.42 -1.01
C LEU A 131 13.22 -1.71 0.31
N PRO A 132 14.19 -1.07 0.97
CA PRO A 132 13.93 -0.30 2.19
C PRO A 132 13.05 0.92 1.92
N ARG A 133 12.73 1.71 2.94
CA ARG A 133 11.94 2.96 2.80
C ARG A 133 12.67 4.07 2.06
N ALA A 134 13.99 4.07 2.10
CA ALA A 134 14.85 4.99 1.39
C ALA A 134 16.13 4.27 1.00
N TRP A 135 16.61 4.54 -0.20
CA TRP A 135 17.85 3.98 -0.73
C TRP A 135 18.45 4.95 -1.76
N PHE A 136 19.73 4.81 -2.01
CA PHE A 136 20.40 5.52 -3.09
C PHE A 136 20.15 4.85 -4.43
N VAL A 137 20.06 5.66 -5.48
CA VAL A 137 20.03 5.19 -6.87
C VAL A 137 21.23 5.74 -7.62
N SER A 138 21.76 4.97 -8.56
CA SER A 138 22.90 5.34 -9.36
C SER A 138 22.52 6.01 -10.69
N LYS A 139 21.23 6.04 -11.04
CA LYS A 139 20.75 6.55 -12.33
C LYS A 139 19.45 7.32 -12.17
N ILE A 140 19.34 8.43 -12.90
CA ILE A 140 18.08 9.14 -13.12
C ILE A 140 17.69 8.99 -14.59
N LYS A 141 16.44 8.59 -14.85
CA LYS A 141 15.79 8.74 -16.15
C LYS A 141 14.92 9.98 -16.10
N ASN A 142 15.39 11.06 -16.71
CA ASN A 142 14.61 12.28 -16.87
C ASN A 142 13.59 12.10 -17.99
N VAL A 143 12.35 12.49 -17.76
CA VAL A 143 11.25 12.46 -18.73
C VAL A 143 10.47 13.77 -18.70
N ASN A 144 9.72 14.06 -19.74
CA ASN A 144 9.06 15.36 -19.88
C ASN A 144 7.63 15.40 -19.29
N ASP A 145 7.04 14.25 -19.07
CA ASP A 145 5.64 14.15 -18.62
C ASP A 145 5.37 12.89 -17.80
N GLN A 146 4.21 12.89 -17.14
CA GLN A 146 3.78 11.83 -16.23
C GLN A 146 3.46 10.52 -16.96
N GLU A 147 2.92 10.57 -18.18
CA GLU A 147 2.57 9.37 -18.96
C GLU A 147 3.84 8.62 -19.37
N THR A 148 4.83 9.36 -19.85
CA THR A 148 6.16 8.81 -20.14
C THR A 148 6.83 8.24 -18.91
N SER A 149 6.71 8.91 -17.73
CA SER A 149 7.21 8.40 -16.45
C SER A 149 6.59 7.05 -16.11
N LEU A 150 5.27 6.95 -16.20
CA LEU A 150 4.52 5.73 -15.92
C LEU A 150 4.94 4.60 -16.87
N SER A 151 5.06 4.89 -18.17
CA SER A 151 5.54 3.94 -19.18
C SER A 151 6.95 3.41 -18.84
N LYS A 152 7.86 4.29 -18.42
CA LYS A 152 9.23 3.89 -18.04
C LYS A 152 9.28 3.05 -16.78
N VAL A 153 8.45 3.36 -15.78
CA VAL A 153 8.33 2.56 -14.53
C VAL A 153 7.74 1.18 -14.83
N MET A 154 6.85 1.09 -15.82
CA MET A 154 6.24 -0.18 -16.25
C MET A 154 7.08 -0.97 -17.26
N ASP A 155 8.16 -0.43 -17.75
CA ASP A 155 9.08 -1.14 -18.64
C ASP A 155 9.70 -2.35 -17.93
N ILE A 156 9.79 -3.50 -18.64
CA ILE A 156 10.33 -4.75 -18.09
C ILE A 156 11.79 -4.63 -17.65
N SER A 157 12.53 -3.72 -18.25
CA SER A 157 13.94 -3.43 -17.93
C SER A 157 14.10 -2.50 -16.72
N PHE A 158 13.01 -1.91 -16.22
CA PHE A 158 13.09 -1.00 -15.07
C PHE A 158 13.57 -1.72 -13.81
N ARG A 159 14.58 -1.15 -13.17
CA ARG A 159 15.18 -1.65 -11.93
C ARG A 159 15.13 -0.53 -10.88
N PRO A 160 14.13 -0.53 -10.01
CA PRO A 160 13.95 0.54 -9.01
C PRO A 160 15.08 0.62 -7.99
N LYS A 161 15.83 -0.46 -7.80
CA LYS A 161 17.02 -0.48 -6.93
C LYS A 161 18.09 0.50 -7.43
N ASP A 162 18.23 0.63 -8.75
CA ASP A 162 19.34 1.36 -9.36
C ASP A 162 18.90 2.65 -10.07
N THR A 163 17.60 2.77 -10.38
CA THR A 163 17.11 3.84 -11.27
C THR A 163 15.87 4.53 -10.68
N ALA A 164 15.91 5.87 -10.62
CA ALA A 164 14.75 6.72 -10.43
C ALA A 164 14.25 7.27 -11.77
N VAL A 165 12.93 7.42 -11.92
CA VAL A 165 12.31 8.13 -13.05
C VAL A 165 11.75 9.44 -12.51
N ILE A 166 12.20 10.57 -13.04
CA ILE A 166 11.84 11.90 -12.55
C ILE A 166 11.32 12.73 -13.72
N VAL A 167 10.21 13.44 -13.51
CA VAL A 167 9.64 14.34 -14.51
C VAL A 167 10.28 15.72 -14.38
N ASN A 168 10.79 16.25 -15.50
CA ASN A 168 11.42 17.58 -15.60
C ASN A 168 12.51 17.78 -14.54
N TYR A 169 13.44 16.84 -14.43
CA TYR A 169 14.57 16.97 -13.53
C TYR A 169 15.55 18.02 -14.05
N ASP A 170 15.83 19.02 -13.25
CA ASP A 170 16.76 20.13 -13.52
C ASP A 170 17.89 20.23 -12.45
N GLY A 171 18.02 19.20 -11.62
CA GLY A 171 19.04 19.13 -10.58
C GLY A 171 20.44 18.77 -11.13
N PRO A 172 21.44 18.73 -10.25
CA PRO A 172 22.80 18.34 -10.63
C PRO A 172 22.87 16.90 -11.12
N GLU A 173 23.90 16.59 -11.91
CA GLU A 173 24.20 15.20 -12.24
C GLU A 173 24.46 14.41 -10.99
N ILE A 174 23.83 13.24 -10.89
CA ILE A 174 24.07 12.33 -9.77
C ILE A 174 25.32 11.48 -10.04
N GLY A 175 26.06 11.20 -8.98
CA GLY A 175 27.17 10.25 -9.04
C GLY A 175 26.70 8.85 -9.42
N THR A 176 27.59 8.04 -9.96
CA THR A 176 27.33 6.66 -10.38
C THR A 176 27.35 5.67 -9.21
N SER A 177 27.74 6.10 -8.01
CA SER A 177 27.80 5.26 -6.84
C SER A 177 26.42 5.15 -6.18
N SER A 178 25.99 3.91 -5.98
CA SER A 178 24.85 3.59 -5.10
C SER A 178 25.29 3.16 -3.70
N ASP A 179 26.59 3.27 -3.43
CA ASP A 179 27.22 2.85 -2.18
C ASP A 179 27.05 3.96 -1.16
N GLY A 180 26.08 3.80 -0.30
CA GLY A 180 25.81 4.72 0.78
C GLY A 180 24.92 4.07 1.82
N ASN A 181 24.94 4.63 3.02
CA ASN A 181 24.11 4.18 4.12
C ASN A 181 23.01 5.22 4.40
N ILE A 182 21.76 4.76 4.51
CA ILE A 182 20.64 5.59 4.91
C ILE A 182 20.05 5.04 6.21
N LYS A 183 20.00 5.90 7.22
CA LYS A 183 19.38 5.59 8.51
C LYS A 183 18.16 6.46 8.72
N ILE A 184 17.03 5.83 9.03
CA ILE A 184 15.82 6.54 9.45
C ILE A 184 16.00 6.94 10.92
N ILE A 185 16.09 8.24 11.18
CA ILE A 185 16.24 8.81 12.54
C ILE A 185 14.89 8.93 13.21
N SER A 186 13.88 9.44 12.48
CA SER A 186 12.50 9.50 12.96
C SER A 186 11.53 9.23 11.84
N TYR A 187 10.38 8.67 12.19
CA TYR A 187 9.33 8.34 11.24
C TYR A 187 7.97 8.64 11.86
N SER A 188 7.30 9.67 11.33
CA SER A 188 5.94 10.04 11.68
C SER A 188 5.10 10.27 10.42
N PRO A 189 3.77 10.35 10.50
CA PRO A 189 2.91 10.50 9.33
C PRO A 189 3.25 11.70 8.43
N ASN A 190 3.75 12.81 9.04
CA ASN A 190 4.00 14.07 8.34
C ASN A 190 5.48 14.43 8.25
N LEU A 191 6.36 13.65 8.88
CA LEU A 191 7.79 13.97 8.92
C LEU A 191 8.63 12.70 8.99
N ILE A 192 9.52 12.54 8.03
CA ILE A 192 10.54 11.50 8.03
C ILE A 192 11.91 12.19 8.04
N SER A 193 12.73 11.91 9.05
CA SER A 193 14.11 12.40 9.13
C SER A 193 15.06 11.26 8.80
N LEU A 194 15.97 11.53 7.86
CA LEU A 194 16.96 10.57 7.38
C LEU A 194 18.36 11.12 7.63
N GLN A 195 19.29 10.26 7.98
CA GLN A 195 20.72 10.50 7.89
C GLN A 195 21.24 9.68 6.70
N ALA A 196 21.90 10.35 5.77
CA ALA A 196 22.45 9.74 4.57
C ALA A 196 23.94 10.03 4.48
N GLU A 197 24.72 8.99 4.22
CA GLU A 197 26.19 9.05 4.10
C GLU A 197 26.55 8.34 2.78
N THR A 198 27.32 9.02 1.92
CA THR A 198 27.80 8.50 0.63
C THR A 198 29.32 8.44 0.62
#